data_3d33dd536828f89735fafcc828ee701d
#
_entry.id   3d33dd536828f89735fafcc828ee701d
#
_cell.length_a   1.000
_cell.length_b   1.000
_cell.length_c   1.000
_cell.angle_alpha   90.00
_cell.angle_beta   90.00
_cell.angle_gamma   90.00
#
_symmetry.space_group_name_H-M   'P 1'
#
loop_
_entity.id
_entity.type
_entity.pdbx_description
1 polymer ?
#
loop_
_entity_poly.entity_id
_entity_poly.type
_entity_poly.pdbx_seq_one_letter_code
_entity_poly.pdbx_strand_id
1 'polypeptide(L)'
;MTGLLLAAILAPLAASIASLITGWRRTTATLTALSATTVLACAVAMGFWMGSGAQFGLGGLLRADALTVVMLVVIGIVGTLATAASIGYIDTELAHGHIDGRSARLYGVLTPAFLCAMVLAVCANNIGVIWVAIEATTVITAFLVGHRRTRTALEATWKYVVICSVGIAVAFLGTVLLYFAARDSGAAAAGALNLDILAEHAAGLDPGVARLAGGLLLIGYGAKAGLFPFHTWLADAHSQAPAPVSALMSGVLLAVAFSVLIRLRPILDAVSGPAYLRNGLLVVGLATLLVAVLMLTVTGDVKRMLAYSSMEHMGPCAPSTSRPASA
;
A
#
# COMPACT_ATOMS: atom_id res chain seq x y z
N MET A 1 22.72 5.31 3.20
CA MET A 1 21.26 5.03 3.29
C MET A 1 20.44 5.70 2.16
N THR A 2 20.60 7.02 1.93
CA THR A 2 19.85 7.75 0.87
C THR A 2 19.97 7.10 -0.51
N GLY A 3 21.18 6.64 -0.90
CA GLY A 3 21.37 5.97 -2.20
C GLY A 3 20.58 4.67 -2.34
N LEU A 4 20.44 3.86 -1.27
CA LEU A 4 19.66 2.62 -1.28
C LEU A 4 18.15 2.92 -1.38
N LEU A 5 17.64 3.93 -0.67
CA LEU A 5 16.25 4.37 -0.76
C LEU A 5 15.92 4.87 -2.18
N LEU A 6 16.80 5.69 -2.75
CA LEU A 6 16.64 6.17 -4.11
C LEU A 6 16.70 5.03 -5.14
N ALA A 7 17.65 4.11 -5.01
CA ALA A 7 17.74 2.95 -5.89
C ALA A 7 16.48 2.08 -5.84
N ALA A 8 15.92 1.85 -4.65
CA ALA A 8 14.68 1.10 -4.49
C ALA A 8 13.48 1.76 -5.18
N ILE A 9 13.39 3.09 -5.18
CA ILE A 9 12.30 3.84 -5.83
C ILE A 9 12.54 3.98 -7.34
N LEU A 10 13.77 4.33 -7.74
CA LEU A 10 14.08 4.66 -9.13
C LEU A 10 14.19 3.42 -10.03
N ALA A 11 14.55 2.24 -9.51
CA ALA A 11 14.65 1.04 -10.32
C ALA A 11 13.29 0.63 -10.94
N PRO A 12 12.17 0.52 -10.19
CA PRO A 12 10.87 0.27 -10.79
C PRO A 12 10.39 1.42 -11.70
N LEU A 13 10.69 2.68 -11.35
CA LEU A 13 10.35 3.82 -12.19
C LEU A 13 11.05 3.75 -13.55
N ALA A 14 12.34 3.45 -13.56
CA ALA A 14 13.11 3.28 -14.79
C ALA A 14 12.57 2.12 -15.65
N ALA A 15 12.18 1.00 -15.04
CA ALA A 15 11.54 -0.11 -15.74
C ALA A 15 10.20 0.30 -16.37
N SER A 16 9.40 1.12 -15.67
CA SER A 16 8.15 1.66 -16.20
C SER A 16 8.39 2.56 -17.42
N ILE A 17 9.34 3.49 -17.34
CA ILE A 17 9.71 4.40 -18.44
C ILE A 17 10.26 3.59 -19.63
N ALA A 18 11.12 2.60 -19.39
CA ALA A 18 11.64 1.73 -20.45
C ALA A 18 10.50 1.00 -21.17
N SER A 19 9.52 0.47 -20.44
CA SER A 19 8.34 -0.19 -21.01
C SER A 19 7.42 0.79 -21.76
N LEU A 20 7.37 2.04 -21.33
CA LEU A 20 6.62 3.09 -22.02
C LEU A 20 7.22 3.40 -23.40
N ILE A 21 8.54 3.41 -23.51
CA ILE A 21 9.25 3.73 -24.76
C ILE A 21 9.24 2.53 -25.71
N THR A 22 9.60 1.35 -25.25
CA THR A 22 9.87 0.18 -26.09
C THR A 22 8.69 -0.78 -26.24
N GLY A 23 7.63 -0.62 -25.43
CA GLY A 23 6.48 -1.52 -25.38
C GLY A 23 6.75 -2.83 -24.63
N TRP A 24 5.79 -3.77 -24.70
CA TRP A 24 5.95 -5.10 -24.12
C TRP A 24 6.94 -5.92 -24.94
N ARG A 25 8.04 -6.29 -24.34
CA ARG A 25 9.07 -7.19 -24.88
C ARG A 25 9.62 -8.05 -23.74
N ARG A 26 10.16 -9.22 -24.03
CA ARG A 26 10.82 -10.04 -23.00
C ARG A 26 11.91 -9.27 -22.24
N THR A 27 12.66 -8.42 -22.93
CA THR A 27 13.70 -7.56 -22.32
C THR A 27 13.14 -6.57 -21.31
N THR A 28 12.01 -5.91 -21.60
CA THR A 28 11.37 -4.97 -20.67
C THR A 28 10.68 -5.71 -19.53
N ALA A 29 10.10 -6.87 -19.79
CA ALA A 29 9.51 -7.72 -18.77
C ALA A 29 10.57 -8.26 -17.79
N THR A 30 11.75 -8.70 -18.30
CA THR A 30 12.88 -9.08 -17.44
C THR A 30 13.46 -7.88 -16.68
N LEU A 31 13.51 -6.68 -17.28
CA LEU A 31 13.92 -5.46 -16.57
C LEU A 31 12.97 -5.13 -15.41
N THR A 32 11.66 -5.35 -15.58
CA THR A 32 10.69 -5.20 -14.50
C THR A 32 10.96 -6.20 -13.35
N ALA A 33 11.23 -7.47 -13.66
CA ALA A 33 11.59 -8.45 -12.64
C ALA A 33 12.91 -8.10 -11.94
N LEU A 34 13.92 -7.64 -12.68
CA LEU A 34 15.19 -7.16 -12.12
C LEU A 34 14.99 -5.90 -11.24
N SER A 35 14.06 -5.04 -11.57
CA SER A 35 13.77 -3.86 -10.71
C SER A 35 13.18 -4.28 -9.37
N ALA A 36 12.30 -5.29 -9.34
CA ALA A 36 11.76 -5.84 -8.10
C ALA A 36 12.84 -6.56 -7.26
N THR A 37 13.76 -7.31 -7.91
CA THR A 37 14.93 -7.90 -7.21
C THR A 37 15.87 -6.83 -6.68
N THR A 38 16.00 -5.69 -7.37
CA THR A 38 16.78 -4.53 -6.86
C THR A 38 16.15 -3.96 -5.60
N VAL A 39 14.82 -3.86 -5.52
CA VAL A 39 14.11 -3.45 -4.29
C VAL A 39 14.46 -4.42 -3.15
N LEU A 40 14.40 -5.73 -3.40
CA LEU A 40 14.77 -6.75 -2.41
C LEU A 40 16.23 -6.62 -1.96
N ALA A 41 17.16 -6.47 -2.90
CA ALA A 41 18.58 -6.30 -2.59
C ALA A 41 18.84 -5.04 -1.76
N CYS A 42 18.19 -3.91 -2.10
CA CYS A 42 18.27 -2.69 -1.31
C CYS A 42 17.70 -2.88 0.10
N ALA A 43 16.57 -3.60 0.24
CA ALA A 43 15.97 -3.88 1.54
C ALA A 43 16.89 -4.72 2.44
N VAL A 44 17.48 -5.78 1.88
CA VAL A 44 18.43 -6.65 2.59
C VAL A 44 19.69 -5.85 2.98
N ALA A 45 20.25 -5.07 2.05
CA ALA A 45 21.40 -4.20 2.33
C ALA A 45 21.08 -3.18 3.45
N MET A 46 19.90 -2.55 3.40
CA MET A 46 19.46 -1.65 4.48
C MET A 46 19.36 -2.37 5.82
N GLY A 47 18.86 -3.60 5.85
CA GLY A 47 18.77 -4.41 7.07
C GLY A 47 20.13 -4.68 7.73
N PHE A 48 21.19 -4.89 6.94
CA PHE A 48 22.54 -5.09 7.46
C PHE A 48 23.22 -3.77 7.91
N TRP A 49 22.86 -2.66 7.31
CA TRP A 49 23.53 -1.37 7.54
C TRP A 49 22.75 -0.45 8.49
N MET A 50 21.54 -0.84 8.86
CA MET A 50 20.68 -0.06 9.75
C MET A 50 21.09 -0.31 11.21
N GLY A 51 21.57 0.76 11.88
CA GLY A 51 21.76 0.77 13.34
C GLY A 51 20.42 0.88 14.08
N SER A 52 20.48 1.09 15.38
CA SER A 52 19.29 1.35 16.20
C SER A 52 18.75 2.76 15.88
N GLY A 53 17.64 2.85 15.15
CA GLY A 53 16.94 4.10 14.90
C GLY A 53 16.60 4.35 13.42
N ALA A 54 15.69 5.29 13.20
CA ALA A 54 15.29 5.69 11.85
C ALA A 54 16.41 6.49 11.17
N GLN A 55 16.66 6.18 9.91
CA GLN A 55 17.60 6.91 9.05
C GLN A 55 16.82 7.75 8.04
N PHE A 56 17.24 9.00 7.86
CA PHE A 56 16.55 9.92 6.95
C PHE A 56 17.37 10.16 5.68
N GLY A 57 16.66 10.37 4.57
CA GLY A 57 17.23 10.71 3.27
C GLY A 57 16.52 11.89 2.62
N LEU A 58 17.17 12.52 1.62
CA LEU A 58 16.61 13.66 0.86
C LEU A 58 16.07 14.79 1.76
N GLY A 59 16.88 15.24 2.73
CA GLY A 59 16.43 16.34 3.60
C GLY A 59 15.24 16.00 4.49
N GLY A 60 15.07 14.74 4.87
CA GLY A 60 13.97 14.29 5.74
C GLY A 60 12.70 13.83 5.00
N LEU A 61 12.67 13.86 3.66
CA LEU A 61 11.50 13.38 2.88
C LEU A 61 11.38 11.86 2.87
N LEU A 62 12.51 11.15 2.91
CA LEU A 62 12.54 9.69 2.95
C LEU A 62 13.01 9.20 4.32
N ARG A 63 12.48 8.07 4.74
CA ARG A 63 12.76 7.41 6.01
C ARG A 63 13.00 5.92 5.78
N ALA A 64 14.05 5.41 6.42
CA ALA A 64 14.31 3.98 6.57
C ALA A 64 14.29 3.63 8.06
N ASP A 65 13.38 2.76 8.45
CA ASP A 65 13.27 2.17 9.78
C ASP A 65 13.00 0.66 9.65
N ALA A 66 12.90 -0.05 10.75
CA ALA A 66 12.65 -1.49 10.76
C ALA A 66 11.39 -1.86 9.96
N LEU A 67 10.31 -1.07 10.10
CA LEU A 67 9.08 -1.29 9.34
C LEU A 67 9.31 -1.09 7.83
N THR A 68 10.05 -0.04 7.44
CA THR A 68 10.44 0.18 6.03
C THR A 68 11.16 -1.03 5.46
N VAL A 69 12.17 -1.54 6.17
CA VAL A 69 12.98 -2.69 5.70
C VAL A 69 12.10 -3.94 5.54
N VAL A 70 11.30 -4.29 6.55
CA VAL A 70 10.40 -5.45 6.48
C VAL A 70 9.43 -5.31 5.31
N MET A 71 8.81 -4.15 5.14
CA MET A 71 7.87 -3.91 4.04
C MET A 71 8.56 -3.98 2.68
N LEU A 72 9.76 -3.43 2.53
CA LEU A 72 10.53 -3.52 1.28
C LEU A 72 10.97 -4.95 0.96
N VAL A 73 11.29 -5.78 1.97
CA VAL A 73 11.55 -7.21 1.79
C VAL A 73 10.31 -7.92 1.23
N VAL A 74 9.13 -7.66 1.81
CA VAL A 74 7.86 -8.24 1.35
C VAL A 74 7.55 -7.77 -0.08
N ILE A 75 7.66 -6.45 -0.36
CA ILE A 75 7.47 -5.89 -1.70
C ILE A 75 8.45 -6.54 -2.70
N GLY A 76 9.72 -6.68 -2.32
CA GLY A 76 10.76 -7.23 -3.16
C GLY A 76 10.55 -8.71 -3.49
N ILE A 77 10.22 -9.53 -2.49
CA ILE A 77 9.97 -10.98 -2.69
C ILE A 77 8.74 -11.18 -3.58
N VAL A 78 7.59 -10.65 -3.16
CA VAL A 78 6.32 -10.84 -3.89
C VAL A 78 6.39 -10.15 -5.26
N GLY A 79 7.02 -8.96 -5.32
CA GLY A 79 7.25 -8.23 -6.56
C GLY A 79 8.08 -9.03 -7.57
N THR A 80 9.17 -9.64 -7.13
CA THR A 80 10.03 -10.48 -7.98
C THR A 80 9.26 -11.69 -8.51
N LEU A 81 8.56 -12.42 -7.65
CA LEU A 81 7.78 -13.59 -8.04
C LEU A 81 6.64 -13.23 -9.01
N ALA A 82 5.88 -12.19 -8.70
CA ALA A 82 4.76 -11.75 -9.54
C ALA A 82 5.22 -11.22 -10.90
N THR A 83 6.29 -10.43 -10.95
CA THR A 83 6.81 -9.89 -12.21
C THR A 83 7.49 -10.95 -13.06
N ALA A 84 8.18 -11.94 -12.47
CA ALA A 84 8.70 -13.10 -13.18
C ALA A 84 7.56 -13.94 -13.79
N ALA A 85 6.50 -14.21 -13.01
CA ALA A 85 5.31 -14.92 -13.50
C ALA A 85 4.56 -14.14 -14.60
N SER A 86 4.61 -12.80 -14.57
CA SER A 86 3.99 -11.95 -15.58
C SER A 86 4.51 -12.18 -16.99
N ILE A 87 5.77 -12.60 -17.14
CA ILE A 87 6.41 -12.82 -18.46
C ILE A 87 5.64 -13.89 -19.21
N GLY A 88 5.51 -15.08 -18.64
CA GLY A 88 4.76 -16.17 -19.25
C GLY A 88 3.27 -15.92 -19.34
N TYR A 89 2.69 -15.24 -18.34
CA TYR A 89 1.27 -14.93 -18.30
C TYR A 89 0.87 -14.04 -19.48
N ILE A 90 1.54 -12.92 -19.69
CA ILE A 90 1.19 -11.95 -20.75
C ILE A 90 1.52 -12.52 -22.15
N ASP A 91 2.64 -13.25 -22.29
CA ASP A 91 2.97 -13.94 -23.56
C ASP A 91 1.86 -14.94 -23.94
N THR A 92 1.31 -15.68 -22.97
CA THR A 92 0.21 -16.61 -23.19
C THR A 92 -1.10 -15.89 -23.55
N GLU A 93 -1.46 -14.81 -22.85
CA GLU A 93 -2.65 -14.00 -23.14
C GLU A 93 -2.60 -13.40 -24.57
N LEU A 94 -1.41 -12.95 -25.00
CA LEU A 94 -1.17 -12.45 -26.36
C LEU A 94 -1.31 -13.57 -27.39
N ALA A 95 -0.70 -14.74 -27.15
CA ALA A 95 -0.75 -15.88 -28.07
C ALA A 95 -2.17 -16.40 -28.29
N HIS A 96 -3.03 -16.36 -27.26
CA HIS A 96 -4.43 -16.76 -27.37
C HIS A 96 -5.37 -15.64 -27.86
N GLY A 97 -4.84 -14.44 -28.12
CA GLY A 97 -5.65 -13.31 -28.57
C GLY A 97 -6.62 -12.72 -27.53
N HIS A 98 -6.41 -13.03 -26.25
CA HIS A 98 -7.23 -12.48 -25.15
C HIS A 98 -6.97 -11.00 -24.91
N ILE A 99 -5.79 -10.50 -25.27
CA ILE A 99 -5.36 -9.11 -25.16
C ILE A 99 -4.65 -8.69 -26.45
N ASP A 100 -4.65 -7.39 -26.73
CA ASP A 100 -3.89 -6.78 -27.82
C ASP A 100 -2.53 -6.26 -27.34
N GLY A 101 -1.64 -5.94 -28.28
CA GLY A 101 -0.31 -5.40 -27.99
C GLY A 101 -0.33 -4.08 -27.20
N ARG A 102 -1.41 -3.29 -27.33
CA ARG A 102 -1.60 -2.05 -26.58
C ARG A 102 -1.88 -2.35 -25.09
N SER A 103 -2.71 -3.33 -24.82
CA SER A 103 -3.00 -3.79 -23.44
C SER A 103 -1.76 -4.40 -22.79
N ALA A 104 -0.98 -5.20 -23.53
CA ALA A 104 0.28 -5.74 -23.03
C ALA A 104 1.31 -4.63 -22.70
N ARG A 105 1.43 -3.61 -23.58
CA ARG A 105 2.27 -2.43 -23.31
C ARG A 105 1.81 -1.69 -22.05
N LEU A 106 0.51 -1.45 -21.91
CA LEU A 106 -0.05 -0.80 -20.74
C LEU A 106 0.25 -1.57 -19.46
N TYR A 107 0.10 -2.90 -19.49
CA TYR A 107 0.49 -3.79 -18.39
C TYR A 107 1.97 -3.64 -18.02
N GLY A 108 2.85 -3.65 -19.04
CA GLY A 108 4.30 -3.50 -18.85
C GLY A 108 4.73 -2.17 -18.23
N VAL A 109 3.96 -1.10 -18.46
CA VAL A 109 4.18 0.23 -17.85
C VAL A 109 3.63 0.27 -16.43
N LEU A 110 2.40 -0.19 -16.25
CA LEU A 110 1.66 0.00 -15.00
C LEU A 110 2.16 -0.92 -13.88
N THR A 111 2.63 -2.13 -14.18
CA THR A 111 3.10 -3.06 -13.15
C THR A 111 4.33 -2.53 -12.40
N PRO A 112 5.43 -2.09 -13.07
CA PRO A 112 6.54 -1.47 -12.34
C PRO A 112 6.21 -0.09 -11.77
N ALA A 113 5.29 0.69 -12.37
CA ALA A 113 4.80 1.92 -11.77
C ALA A 113 4.05 1.65 -10.44
N PHE A 114 3.29 0.57 -10.38
CA PHE A 114 2.63 0.11 -9.16
C PHE A 114 3.64 -0.27 -8.07
N LEU A 115 4.70 -1.01 -8.42
CA LEU A 115 5.80 -1.29 -7.49
C LEU A 115 6.47 -0.01 -6.98
N CYS A 116 6.75 0.94 -7.87
CA CYS A 116 7.33 2.24 -7.52
C CYS A 116 6.46 2.99 -6.51
N ALA A 117 5.15 3.06 -6.75
CA ALA A 117 4.21 3.74 -5.85
C ALA A 117 4.15 3.07 -4.46
N MET A 118 4.16 1.73 -4.38
CA MET A 118 4.21 1.01 -3.11
C MET A 118 5.52 1.24 -2.35
N VAL A 119 6.67 1.20 -3.05
CA VAL A 119 7.98 1.49 -2.45
C VAL A 119 8.03 2.93 -1.95
N LEU A 120 7.54 3.89 -2.73
CA LEU A 120 7.47 5.29 -2.31
C LEU A 120 6.60 5.47 -1.06
N ALA A 121 5.42 4.84 -1.00
CA ALA A 121 4.53 4.91 0.16
C ALA A 121 5.19 4.42 1.45
N VAL A 122 6.02 3.37 1.34
CA VAL A 122 6.73 2.78 2.50
C VAL A 122 7.95 3.59 2.90
N CYS A 123 8.67 4.18 1.94
CA CYS A 123 9.89 4.96 2.18
C CYS A 123 9.64 6.43 2.55
N ALA A 124 8.45 6.96 2.32
CA ALA A 124 8.16 8.35 2.60
C ALA A 124 8.06 8.63 4.11
N ASN A 125 8.63 9.76 4.54
CA ASN A 125 8.51 10.28 5.91
C ASN A 125 7.34 11.26 6.07
N ASN A 126 6.78 11.74 4.98
CA ASN A 126 5.71 12.73 4.98
C ASN A 126 4.36 12.08 4.68
N ILE A 127 3.35 12.27 5.56
CA ILE A 127 2.02 11.63 5.41
C ILE A 127 1.32 12.08 4.13
N GLY A 128 1.52 13.31 3.68
CA GLY A 128 0.98 13.80 2.41
C GLY A 128 1.57 13.06 1.21
N VAL A 129 2.90 12.79 1.22
CA VAL A 129 3.57 11.97 0.18
C VAL A 129 3.08 10.53 0.23
N ILE A 130 2.92 9.96 1.43
CA ILE A 130 2.34 8.62 1.63
C ILE A 130 0.94 8.56 1.02
N TRP A 131 0.11 9.56 1.29
CA TRP A 131 -1.25 9.67 0.75
C TRP A 131 -1.24 9.67 -0.79
N VAL A 132 -0.43 10.53 -1.42
CA VAL A 132 -0.29 10.61 -2.88
C VAL A 132 0.17 9.26 -3.46
N ALA A 133 1.15 8.62 -2.85
CA ALA A 133 1.69 7.35 -3.31
C ALA A 133 0.64 6.23 -3.23
N ILE A 134 -0.16 6.18 -2.16
CA ILE A 134 -1.25 5.19 -2.01
C ILE A 134 -2.38 5.46 -3.00
N GLU A 135 -2.76 6.73 -3.24
CA GLU A 135 -3.77 7.05 -4.27
C GLU A 135 -3.26 6.72 -5.67
N ALA A 136 -1.98 6.97 -5.96
CA ALA A 136 -1.36 6.54 -7.22
C ALA A 136 -1.49 5.01 -7.42
N THR A 137 -1.36 4.20 -6.35
CA THR A 137 -1.64 2.75 -6.45
C THR A 137 -3.08 2.47 -6.88
N THR A 138 -4.07 3.24 -6.41
CA THR A 138 -5.49 3.06 -6.78
C THR A 138 -5.71 3.29 -8.26
N VAL A 139 -5.21 4.41 -8.76
CA VAL A 139 -5.35 4.76 -10.19
C VAL A 139 -4.66 3.72 -11.08
N ILE A 140 -3.42 3.32 -10.74
CA ILE A 140 -2.65 2.35 -11.52
C ILE A 140 -3.35 0.99 -11.52
N THR A 141 -3.77 0.49 -10.36
CA THR A 141 -4.39 -0.84 -10.25
C THR A 141 -5.79 -0.87 -10.84
N ALA A 142 -6.53 0.24 -10.92
CA ALA A 142 -7.80 0.31 -11.62
C ALA A 142 -7.66 -0.13 -13.09
N PHE A 143 -6.63 0.37 -13.79
CA PHE A 143 -6.36 -0.06 -15.17
C PHE A 143 -5.85 -1.51 -15.24
N LEU A 144 -5.15 -2.00 -14.22
CA LEU A 144 -4.67 -3.39 -14.17
C LEU A 144 -5.84 -4.37 -13.88
N VAL A 145 -6.80 -4.02 -13.02
CA VAL A 145 -8.02 -4.81 -12.78
C VAL A 145 -8.87 -4.88 -14.03
N GLY A 146 -9.07 -3.75 -14.72
CA GLY A 146 -9.82 -3.66 -15.97
C GLY A 146 -9.07 -4.17 -17.22
N HIS A 147 -7.93 -4.85 -17.07
CA HIS A 147 -7.03 -5.23 -18.14
C HIS A 147 -7.70 -5.98 -19.31
N ARG A 148 -8.56 -6.95 -19.02
CA ARG A 148 -9.29 -7.75 -20.02
C ARG A 148 -10.49 -7.04 -20.66
N ARG A 149 -10.89 -5.86 -20.18
CA ARG A 149 -11.98 -5.03 -20.69
C ARG A 149 -13.34 -5.74 -20.85
N THR A 150 -13.57 -6.82 -20.10
CA THR A 150 -14.88 -7.47 -20.03
C THR A 150 -15.88 -6.65 -19.22
N ARG A 151 -17.18 -6.87 -19.38
CA ARG A 151 -18.22 -6.17 -18.58
C ARG A 151 -18.00 -6.39 -17.09
N THR A 152 -17.68 -7.62 -16.69
CA THR A 152 -17.41 -7.99 -15.30
C THR A 152 -16.13 -7.32 -14.77
N ALA A 153 -15.06 -7.23 -15.58
CA ALA A 153 -13.84 -6.53 -15.20
C ALA A 153 -14.07 -5.01 -15.05
N LEU A 154 -14.88 -4.41 -15.92
CA LEU A 154 -15.23 -2.99 -15.80
C LEU A 154 -16.08 -2.72 -14.55
N GLU A 155 -17.05 -3.57 -14.24
CA GLU A 155 -17.85 -3.48 -13.01
C GLU A 155 -16.97 -3.57 -11.76
N ALA A 156 -16.08 -4.56 -11.70
CA ALA A 156 -15.11 -4.71 -10.60
C ALA A 156 -14.20 -3.49 -10.47
N THR A 157 -13.75 -2.94 -11.60
CA THR A 157 -12.91 -1.72 -11.63
C THR A 157 -13.65 -0.53 -11.05
N TRP A 158 -14.91 -0.30 -11.45
CA TRP A 158 -15.70 0.81 -10.91
C TRP A 158 -15.94 0.67 -9.40
N LYS A 159 -16.32 -0.51 -8.94
CA LYS A 159 -16.48 -0.78 -7.49
C LYS A 159 -15.18 -0.48 -6.73
N TYR A 160 -14.05 -0.97 -7.28
CA TYR A 160 -12.73 -0.72 -6.70
C TYR A 160 -12.41 0.77 -6.63
N VAL A 161 -12.53 1.49 -7.75
CA VAL A 161 -12.21 2.93 -7.81
C VAL A 161 -13.09 3.71 -6.84
N VAL A 162 -14.41 3.54 -6.90
CA VAL A 162 -15.32 4.32 -6.05
C VAL A 162 -15.03 4.10 -4.57
N ILE A 163 -14.92 2.83 -4.13
CA ILE A 163 -14.73 2.54 -2.70
C ILE A 163 -13.35 2.99 -2.22
N CYS A 164 -12.31 2.68 -2.98
CA CYS A 164 -10.94 3.04 -2.57
C CYS A 164 -10.69 4.55 -2.63
N SER A 165 -11.12 5.25 -3.70
CA SER A 165 -10.89 6.70 -3.80
C SER A 165 -11.72 7.49 -2.78
N VAL A 166 -12.97 7.07 -2.48
CA VAL A 166 -13.73 7.67 -1.38
C VAL A 166 -13.02 7.42 -0.04
N GLY A 167 -12.55 6.20 0.20
CA GLY A 167 -11.76 5.89 1.40
C GLY A 167 -10.52 6.78 1.53
N ILE A 168 -9.72 6.88 0.47
CA ILE A 168 -8.50 7.70 0.47
C ILE A 168 -8.81 9.21 0.55
N ALA A 169 -9.94 9.68 0.01
CA ALA A 169 -10.40 11.07 0.22
C ALA A 169 -10.72 11.34 1.70
N VAL A 170 -11.33 10.38 2.40
CA VAL A 170 -11.56 10.46 3.87
C VAL A 170 -10.20 10.49 4.61
N ALA A 171 -9.22 9.67 4.20
CA ALA A 171 -7.87 9.72 4.76
C ALA A 171 -7.18 11.06 4.50
N PHE A 172 -7.43 11.70 3.35
CA PHE A 172 -6.91 13.03 3.05
C PHE A 172 -7.44 14.06 4.03
N LEU A 173 -8.74 14.05 4.30
CA LEU A 173 -9.34 14.95 5.31
C LEU A 173 -8.69 14.74 6.69
N GLY A 174 -8.46 13.48 7.10
CA GLY A 174 -7.71 13.16 8.32
C GLY A 174 -6.28 13.72 8.32
N THR A 175 -5.59 13.62 7.17
CA THR A 175 -4.25 14.20 6.98
C THR A 175 -4.24 15.71 7.10
N VAL A 176 -5.25 16.40 6.53
CA VAL A 176 -5.40 17.85 6.63
C VAL A 176 -5.66 18.29 8.08
N LEU A 177 -6.49 17.54 8.81
CA LEU A 177 -6.74 17.84 10.24
C LEU A 177 -5.48 17.65 11.08
N LEU A 178 -4.65 16.60 10.82
CA LEU A 178 -3.36 16.45 11.49
C LEU A 178 -2.41 17.61 11.17
N TYR A 179 -2.41 18.10 9.92
CA TYR A 179 -1.60 19.26 9.55
C TYR A 179 -1.98 20.49 10.38
N PHE A 180 -3.27 20.79 10.49
CA PHE A 180 -3.73 21.94 11.29
C PHE A 180 -3.39 21.76 12.76
N ALA A 181 -3.62 20.57 13.33
CA ALA A 181 -3.25 20.29 14.72
C ALA A 181 -1.74 20.47 14.97
N ALA A 182 -0.89 19.98 14.05
CA ALA A 182 0.54 20.15 14.14
C ALA A 182 0.97 21.63 14.03
N ARG A 183 0.32 22.40 13.16
CA ARG A 183 0.58 23.84 13.03
C ARG A 183 0.20 24.61 14.29
N ASP A 184 -0.92 24.26 14.89
CA ASP A 184 -1.40 24.87 16.12
C ASP A 184 -0.48 24.55 17.32
N SER A 185 0.13 23.36 17.35
CA SER A 185 1.13 22.95 18.34
C SER A 185 2.52 23.58 18.15
N GLY A 186 2.70 24.44 17.13
CA GLY A 186 3.96 25.15 16.87
C GLY A 186 4.88 24.52 15.83
N ALA A 187 4.49 23.42 15.16
CA ALA A 187 5.30 22.83 14.11
C ALA A 187 5.46 23.78 12.91
N ALA A 188 6.65 23.84 12.32
CA ALA A 188 6.91 24.65 11.13
C ALA A 188 6.12 24.11 9.92
N ALA A 189 5.56 25.01 9.08
CA ALA A 189 4.75 24.63 7.93
C ALA A 189 5.46 23.64 6.97
N ALA A 190 6.74 23.87 6.73
CA ALA A 190 7.59 23.07 5.83
C ALA A 190 7.97 21.71 6.42
N GLY A 191 7.21 21.08 7.24
CA GLY A 191 7.51 19.75 7.79
C GLY A 191 6.42 19.25 8.70
N ALA A 192 5.33 20.00 8.87
CA ALA A 192 4.26 19.66 9.79
C ALA A 192 3.60 18.30 9.55
N LEU A 193 3.75 17.73 8.35
CA LEU A 193 3.28 16.38 7.99
C LEU A 193 4.37 15.30 8.03
N ASN A 194 5.59 15.64 8.41
CA ASN A 194 6.64 14.64 8.59
C ASN A 194 6.38 13.84 9.87
N LEU A 195 6.52 12.53 9.78
CA LEU A 195 6.21 11.60 10.88
C LEU A 195 7.07 11.84 12.13
N ASP A 196 8.34 12.20 11.95
CA ASP A 196 9.25 12.58 13.03
C ASP A 196 8.80 13.86 13.73
N ILE A 197 8.50 14.93 12.97
CA ILE A 197 8.01 16.22 13.50
C ILE A 197 6.65 16.04 14.18
N LEU A 198 5.75 15.25 13.58
CA LEU A 198 4.45 14.94 14.22
C LEU A 198 4.64 14.19 15.54
N ALA A 199 5.61 13.27 15.60
CA ALA A 199 5.90 12.54 16.84
C ALA A 199 6.49 13.46 17.93
N GLU A 200 7.37 14.40 17.55
CA GLU A 200 7.95 15.41 18.48
C GLU A 200 6.89 16.33 19.06
N HIS A 201 5.92 16.76 18.24
CA HIS A 201 4.85 17.67 18.66
C HIS A 201 3.59 16.96 19.19
N ALA A 202 3.59 15.61 19.24
CA ALA A 202 2.41 14.83 19.58
C ALA A 202 1.76 15.24 20.89
N ALA A 203 2.54 15.51 21.95
CA ALA A 203 2.02 15.92 23.23
C ALA A 203 1.31 17.30 23.24
N GLY A 204 1.58 18.14 22.24
CA GLY A 204 0.98 19.48 22.08
C GLY A 204 -0.21 19.52 21.13
N LEU A 205 -0.56 18.40 20.47
CA LEU A 205 -1.71 18.34 19.56
C LEU A 205 -3.03 18.41 20.33
N ASP A 206 -4.03 19.12 19.78
CA ASP A 206 -5.39 19.09 20.34
C ASP A 206 -5.96 17.66 20.29
N PRO A 207 -6.37 17.08 21.47
CA PRO A 207 -6.85 15.71 21.52
C PRO A 207 -8.15 15.47 20.75
N GLY A 208 -9.02 16.49 20.63
CA GLY A 208 -10.28 16.39 19.89
C GLY A 208 -10.04 16.26 18.38
N VAL A 209 -9.22 17.19 17.86
CA VAL A 209 -8.82 17.19 16.44
C VAL A 209 -8.02 15.94 16.08
N ALA A 210 -7.08 15.52 16.92
CA ALA A 210 -6.26 14.33 16.69
C ALA A 210 -7.09 13.03 16.70
N ARG A 211 -8.09 12.92 17.59
CA ARG A 211 -9.03 11.78 17.57
C ARG A 211 -9.87 11.75 16.31
N LEU A 212 -10.43 12.88 15.90
CA LEU A 212 -11.20 12.95 14.67
C LEU A 212 -10.32 12.57 13.47
N ALA A 213 -9.13 13.15 13.37
CA ALA A 213 -8.16 12.82 12.32
C ALA A 213 -7.80 11.33 12.34
N GLY A 214 -7.50 10.76 13.50
CA GLY A 214 -7.18 9.35 13.67
C GLY A 214 -8.31 8.40 13.22
N GLY A 215 -9.56 8.75 13.54
CA GLY A 215 -10.75 8.03 13.08
C GLY A 215 -10.90 8.05 11.55
N LEU A 216 -10.73 9.23 10.95
CA LEU A 216 -10.79 9.39 9.48
C LEU A 216 -9.65 8.62 8.77
N LEU A 217 -8.44 8.65 9.33
CA LEU A 217 -7.29 7.90 8.81
C LEU A 217 -7.50 6.39 8.95
N LEU A 218 -8.05 5.93 10.07
CA LEU A 218 -8.40 4.52 10.27
C LEU A 218 -9.43 4.04 9.24
N ILE A 219 -10.49 4.81 9.01
CA ILE A 219 -11.52 4.50 8.01
C ILE A 219 -10.90 4.51 6.61
N GLY A 220 -10.16 5.54 6.26
CA GLY A 220 -9.64 5.73 4.91
C GLY A 220 -8.57 4.70 4.52
N TYR A 221 -7.51 4.55 5.31
CA TYR A 221 -6.50 3.52 5.05
C TYR A 221 -7.02 2.12 5.33
N GLY A 222 -7.97 1.96 6.24
CA GLY A 222 -8.69 0.71 6.47
C GLY A 222 -9.49 0.26 5.26
N ALA A 223 -10.18 1.17 4.58
CA ALA A 223 -10.87 0.88 3.32
C ALA A 223 -9.90 0.37 2.25
N LYS A 224 -8.71 0.97 2.15
CA LYS A 224 -7.66 0.54 1.22
C LYS A 224 -7.01 -0.79 1.64
N ALA A 225 -6.89 -1.05 2.94
CA ALA A 225 -6.42 -2.32 3.47
C ALA A 225 -7.46 -3.45 3.40
N GLY A 226 -8.66 -3.17 2.89
CA GLY A 226 -9.73 -4.16 2.77
C GLY A 226 -10.44 -4.49 4.08
N LEU A 227 -10.38 -3.60 5.07
CA LEU A 227 -11.05 -3.79 6.36
C LEU A 227 -12.56 -3.53 6.24
N PHE A 228 -13.34 -4.24 7.06
CA PHE A 228 -14.77 -3.98 7.19
C PHE A 228 -15.03 -2.54 7.69
N PRO A 229 -16.05 -1.83 7.18
CA PRO A 229 -17.09 -2.26 6.23
C PRO A 229 -16.75 -2.07 4.73
N PHE A 230 -15.61 -1.53 4.37
CA PHE A 230 -15.26 -1.14 3.00
C PHE A 230 -14.53 -2.24 2.20
N HIS A 231 -14.72 -3.50 2.53
CA HIS A 231 -14.03 -4.67 1.95
C HIS A 231 -14.60 -5.17 0.61
N THR A 232 -15.79 -4.73 0.20
CA THR A 232 -16.56 -5.35 -0.89
C THR A 232 -15.87 -5.28 -2.25
N TRP A 233 -14.97 -4.33 -2.48
CA TRP A 233 -14.16 -4.23 -3.69
C TRP A 233 -13.14 -5.36 -3.83
N LEU A 234 -12.70 -5.94 -2.70
CA LEU A 234 -11.54 -6.82 -2.65
C LEU A 234 -11.77 -8.09 -3.50
N ALA A 235 -12.85 -8.82 -3.25
CA ALA A 235 -13.15 -10.06 -3.95
C ALA A 235 -13.38 -9.84 -5.46
N ASP A 236 -14.09 -8.78 -5.83
CA ASP A 236 -14.37 -8.47 -7.23
C ASP A 236 -13.10 -8.05 -7.97
N ALA A 237 -12.29 -7.16 -7.41
CA ALA A 237 -11.04 -6.72 -8.01
C ALA A 237 -10.05 -7.88 -8.20
N HIS A 238 -9.85 -8.71 -7.18
CA HIS A 238 -8.96 -9.87 -7.24
C HIS A 238 -9.40 -10.93 -8.23
N SER A 239 -10.71 -11.18 -8.36
CA SER A 239 -11.25 -12.16 -9.30
C SER A 239 -11.00 -11.77 -10.76
N GLN A 240 -11.07 -10.47 -11.07
CA GLN A 240 -10.93 -9.95 -12.44
C GLN A 240 -9.50 -9.58 -12.83
N ALA A 241 -8.67 -9.19 -11.88
CA ALA A 241 -7.26 -8.84 -12.14
C ALA A 241 -6.47 -10.03 -12.73
N PRO A 242 -5.43 -9.75 -13.57
CA PRO A 242 -4.43 -10.74 -13.93
C PRO A 242 -3.82 -11.39 -12.69
N ALA A 243 -3.55 -12.71 -12.74
CA ALA A 243 -3.08 -13.44 -11.56
C ALA A 243 -1.83 -12.81 -10.88
N PRO A 244 -0.79 -12.35 -11.64
CA PRO A 244 0.36 -11.70 -11.01
C PRO A 244 0.00 -10.36 -10.33
N VAL A 245 -0.94 -9.60 -10.90
CA VAL A 245 -1.43 -8.35 -10.29
C VAL A 245 -2.22 -8.64 -9.02
N SER A 246 -3.08 -9.66 -9.06
CA SER A 246 -3.84 -10.11 -7.88
C SER A 246 -2.89 -10.51 -6.75
N ALA A 247 -1.77 -11.20 -7.06
CA ALA A 247 -0.75 -11.54 -6.08
C ALA A 247 -0.09 -10.30 -5.45
N LEU A 248 0.23 -9.27 -6.24
CA LEU A 248 0.77 -8.00 -5.74
C LEU A 248 -0.25 -7.25 -4.88
N MET A 249 -1.51 -7.21 -5.29
CA MET A 249 -2.56 -6.53 -4.52
C MET A 249 -2.79 -7.23 -3.17
N SER A 250 -2.92 -8.56 -3.18
CA SER A 250 -3.17 -9.35 -1.98
C SER A 250 -1.94 -9.42 -1.05
N GLY A 251 -0.77 -9.72 -1.59
CA GLY A 251 0.43 -9.96 -0.80
C GLY A 251 1.12 -8.68 -0.30
N VAL A 252 0.90 -7.55 -0.96
CA VAL A 252 1.65 -6.31 -0.68
C VAL A 252 0.77 -5.10 -0.46
N LEU A 253 -0.17 -4.78 -1.36
CA LEU A 253 -0.91 -3.52 -1.33
C LEU A 253 -1.68 -3.31 -0.02
N LEU A 254 -2.37 -4.36 0.45
CA LEU A 254 -3.12 -4.31 1.70
C LEU A 254 -2.20 -4.02 2.89
N ALA A 255 -1.05 -4.69 2.94
CA ALA A 255 -0.05 -4.50 3.99
C ALA A 255 0.59 -3.10 3.93
N VAL A 256 0.85 -2.55 2.73
CA VAL A 256 1.35 -1.17 2.56
C VAL A 256 0.33 -0.15 3.09
N ALA A 257 -0.95 -0.30 2.76
CA ALA A 257 -2.00 0.58 3.30
C ALA A 257 -2.11 0.48 4.83
N PHE A 258 -2.03 -0.74 5.37
CA PHE A 258 -2.09 -0.97 6.81
C PHE A 258 -0.84 -0.44 7.55
N SER A 259 0.34 -0.47 6.93
CA SER A 259 1.59 0.05 7.51
C SER A 259 1.51 1.53 7.88
N VAL A 260 0.67 2.30 7.19
CA VAL A 260 0.43 3.72 7.53
C VAL A 260 -0.24 3.85 8.90
N LEU A 261 -1.22 2.98 9.21
CA LEU A 261 -1.87 2.97 10.51
C LEU A 261 -0.89 2.59 11.63
N ILE A 262 0.05 1.67 11.35
CA ILE A 262 1.13 1.32 12.30
C ILE A 262 2.03 2.53 12.55
N ARG A 263 2.37 3.32 11.53
CA ARG A 263 3.21 4.52 11.66
C ARG A 263 2.53 5.65 12.43
N LEU A 264 1.21 5.80 12.26
CA LEU A 264 0.43 6.83 12.94
C LEU A 264 0.14 6.49 14.41
N ARG A 265 0.22 5.21 14.76
CA ARG A 265 -0.14 4.73 16.10
C ARG A 265 0.64 5.42 17.22
N PRO A 266 1.98 5.52 17.21
CA PRO A 266 2.71 6.18 18.31
C PRO A 266 2.29 7.64 18.50
N ILE A 267 1.98 8.35 17.42
CA ILE A 267 1.54 9.74 17.43
C ILE A 267 0.15 9.85 18.09
N LEU A 268 -0.79 9.02 17.65
CA LEU A 268 -2.16 9.02 18.17
C LEU A 268 -2.24 8.49 19.60
N ASP A 269 -1.41 7.52 19.97
CA ASP A 269 -1.32 7.00 21.34
C ASP A 269 -0.79 8.06 22.31
N ALA A 270 0.17 8.88 21.89
CA ALA A 270 0.70 9.98 22.71
C ALA A 270 -0.34 11.08 22.97
N VAL A 271 -1.23 11.36 22.01
CA VAL A 271 -2.26 12.41 22.12
C VAL A 271 -3.52 11.92 22.84
N SER A 272 -4.00 10.74 22.45
CA SER A 272 -5.35 10.25 22.81
C SER A 272 -5.35 9.10 23.79
N GLY A 273 -4.15 8.65 24.18
CA GLY A 273 -3.93 7.45 24.97
C GLY A 273 -4.01 6.16 24.14
N PRO A 274 -3.37 5.06 24.62
CA PRO A 274 -3.20 3.82 23.86
C PRO A 274 -4.51 3.06 23.63
N ALA A 275 -5.57 3.41 24.34
CA ALA A 275 -6.86 2.72 24.20
C ALA A 275 -7.63 3.16 22.94
N TYR A 276 -7.46 4.40 22.46
CA TYR A 276 -8.26 4.95 21.38
C TYR A 276 -8.11 4.16 20.07
N LEU A 277 -6.91 4.19 19.49
CA LEU A 277 -6.67 3.52 18.20
C LEU A 277 -6.70 1.99 18.36
N ARG A 278 -6.23 1.47 19.50
CA ARG A 278 -6.30 0.04 19.83
C ARG A 278 -7.73 -0.48 19.77
N ASN A 279 -8.68 0.19 20.42
CA ASN A 279 -10.08 -0.24 20.44
C ASN A 279 -10.72 -0.13 19.05
N GLY A 280 -10.41 0.93 18.30
CA GLY A 280 -10.85 1.06 16.91
C GLY A 280 -10.35 -0.09 16.03
N LEU A 281 -9.06 -0.40 16.10
CA LEU A 281 -8.45 -1.52 15.37
C LEU A 281 -9.02 -2.87 15.81
N LEU A 282 -9.28 -3.08 17.11
CA LEU A 282 -9.90 -4.31 17.62
C LEU A 282 -11.30 -4.51 17.04
N VAL A 283 -12.15 -3.48 17.11
CA VAL A 283 -13.53 -3.57 16.59
C VAL A 283 -13.53 -3.85 15.08
N VAL A 284 -12.78 -3.07 14.32
CA VAL A 284 -12.70 -3.22 12.86
C VAL A 284 -12.05 -4.55 12.48
N GLY A 285 -11.00 -4.99 13.19
CA GLY A 285 -10.30 -6.24 12.92
C GLY A 285 -11.16 -7.47 13.20
N LEU A 286 -11.87 -7.50 14.34
CA LEU A 286 -12.79 -8.60 14.67
C LEU A 286 -13.97 -8.66 13.71
N ALA A 287 -14.54 -7.50 13.34
CA ALA A 287 -15.61 -7.45 12.33
C ALA A 287 -15.12 -7.93 10.96
N THR A 288 -13.89 -7.55 10.57
CA THR A 288 -13.25 -8.02 9.34
C THR A 288 -13.06 -9.52 9.33
N LEU A 289 -12.55 -10.09 10.42
CA LEU A 289 -12.36 -11.54 10.58
C LEU A 289 -13.70 -12.29 10.48
N LEU A 290 -14.71 -11.83 11.20
CA LEU A 290 -16.04 -12.45 11.19
C LEU A 290 -16.63 -12.46 9.77
N VAL A 291 -16.61 -11.33 9.08
CA VAL A 291 -17.16 -11.21 7.71
C VAL A 291 -16.35 -12.06 6.73
N ALA A 292 -15.00 -12.07 6.83
CA ALA A 292 -14.16 -12.89 5.97
C ALA A 292 -14.48 -14.38 6.10
N VAL A 293 -14.58 -14.89 7.33
CA VAL A 293 -14.96 -16.30 7.60
C VAL A 293 -16.33 -16.62 7.01
N LEU A 294 -17.33 -15.77 7.23
CA LEU A 294 -18.68 -15.97 6.65
C LEU A 294 -18.64 -16.00 5.12
N MET A 295 -17.88 -15.12 4.48
CA MET A 295 -17.76 -15.10 3.03
C MET A 295 -16.99 -16.29 2.48
N LEU A 296 -15.98 -16.81 3.18
CA LEU A 296 -15.26 -18.02 2.79
C LEU A 296 -16.15 -19.25 2.73
N THR A 297 -17.14 -19.38 3.63
CA THR A 297 -18.04 -20.54 3.66
C THR A 297 -19.05 -20.58 2.51
N VAL A 298 -19.33 -19.43 1.88
CA VAL A 298 -20.38 -19.30 0.82
C VAL A 298 -19.78 -19.19 -0.57
N THR A 299 -18.48 -18.85 -0.68
CA THR A 299 -17.85 -18.55 -1.96
C THR A 299 -17.38 -19.81 -2.69
N GLY A 300 -17.89 -20.03 -3.92
CA GLY A 300 -17.46 -21.14 -4.80
C GLY A 300 -16.37 -20.78 -5.82
N ASP A 301 -16.00 -19.50 -5.95
CA ASP A 301 -14.94 -19.04 -6.87
C ASP A 301 -13.58 -19.02 -6.14
N VAL A 302 -12.58 -19.72 -6.70
CA VAL A 302 -11.25 -19.87 -6.09
C VAL A 302 -10.55 -18.53 -5.91
N LYS A 303 -10.62 -17.62 -6.89
CA LYS A 303 -9.97 -16.31 -6.77
C LYS A 303 -10.63 -15.44 -5.71
N ARG A 304 -11.95 -15.45 -5.62
CA ARG A 304 -12.71 -14.76 -4.56
C ARG A 304 -12.40 -15.35 -3.19
N MET A 305 -12.31 -16.68 -3.10
CA MET A 305 -11.93 -17.37 -1.87
C MET A 305 -10.53 -16.93 -1.38
N LEU A 306 -9.53 -16.87 -2.27
CA LEU A 306 -8.20 -16.37 -1.95
C LEU A 306 -8.21 -14.88 -1.52
N ALA A 307 -9.09 -14.07 -2.11
CA ALA A 307 -9.26 -12.68 -1.70
C ALA A 307 -9.81 -12.56 -0.28
N TYR A 308 -10.84 -13.34 0.07
CA TYR A 308 -11.38 -13.37 1.43
C TYR A 308 -10.39 -13.95 2.45
N SER A 309 -9.57 -14.92 2.04
CA SER A 309 -8.46 -15.40 2.88
C SER A 309 -7.43 -14.29 3.16
N SER A 310 -7.15 -13.42 2.17
CA SER A 310 -6.28 -12.25 2.41
C SER A 310 -6.92 -11.26 3.39
N MET A 311 -8.23 -11.04 3.28
CA MET A 311 -9.01 -10.22 4.21
C MET A 311 -9.00 -10.83 5.62
N GLU A 312 -9.13 -12.16 5.73
CA GLU A 312 -9.05 -12.88 6.99
C GLU A 312 -7.72 -12.60 7.71
N HIS A 313 -6.60 -12.66 6.99
CA HIS A 313 -5.27 -12.37 7.56
C HIS A 313 -5.10 -10.90 8.00
N MET A 314 -5.77 -9.96 7.34
CA MET A 314 -5.74 -8.54 7.76
C MET A 314 -6.52 -8.29 9.05
N GLY A 315 -7.57 -9.08 9.33
CA GLY A 315 -8.36 -8.99 10.56
C GLY A 315 -7.50 -9.14 11.83
N PRO A 316 -6.73 -10.22 12.03
CA PRO A 316 -5.85 -10.40 13.18
C PRO A 316 -4.68 -9.42 13.26
N CYS A 317 -4.20 -8.87 12.13
CA CYS A 317 -3.13 -7.86 12.13
C CYS A 317 -3.57 -6.59 12.89
N ALA A 318 -4.82 -6.19 12.77
CA ALA A 318 -5.35 -5.02 13.46
C ALA A 318 -5.30 -5.14 15.00
N PRO A 319 -5.76 -6.25 15.63
CA PRO A 319 -5.59 -6.46 17.07
C PRO A 319 -4.14 -6.68 17.53
N SER A 320 -3.31 -7.36 16.74
CA SER A 320 -1.93 -7.69 17.12
C SER A 320 -1.06 -6.44 17.32
N THR A 321 -1.31 -5.37 16.55
CA THR A 321 -0.64 -4.08 16.71
C THR A 321 -1.07 -3.34 17.98
N SER A 322 -2.10 -3.84 18.68
CA SER A 322 -2.63 -3.21 19.90
C SER A 322 -1.83 -3.51 21.16
N ARG A 323 -0.83 -4.41 21.12
CA ARG A 323 0.03 -4.68 22.28
C ARG A 323 0.97 -3.49 22.51
N PRO A 324 1.12 -3.00 23.77
CA PRO A 324 2.16 -2.05 24.07
C PRO A 324 3.50 -2.70 23.73
N ALA A 325 4.40 -1.97 23.08
CA ALA A 325 5.79 -2.37 23.02
C ALA A 325 6.25 -2.46 24.49
N SER A 326 6.42 -3.67 24.98
CA SER A 326 7.02 -3.87 26.30
C SER A 326 8.39 -3.22 26.29
N ALA A 327 8.63 -2.36 27.26
CA ALA A 327 9.85 -1.63 27.51
C ALA A 327 11.11 -2.52 27.46
#